data_f034628ef8b67b62827b0e17034c3d3c
#
_entry.id   f034628ef8b67b62827b0e17034c3d3c
#
_cell.length_a   1.000
_cell.length_b   1.000
_cell.length_c   1.000
_cell.angle_alpha   90.00
_cell.angle_beta   90.00
_cell.angle_gamma   90.00
#
_symmetry.space_group_name_H-M   'P 1'
#
loop_
_entity.id
_entity.type
_entity.pdbx_description
1 polymer ?
#
loop_
_entity_poly.entity_id
_entity_poly.type
_entity_poly.pdbx_seq_one_letter_code
_entity_poly.pdbx_strand_id
1 'polypeptide(L)'
;LMYMFQIYFDFSGYSDMAIGLGRIFGFRYMENFKLPYTSKSISEFWRRWHISLSSFFRDYVYIPLGGNRKHVYLNLFIVWALTGLWHGASWNFVLWGLYFFVLLCIERLLKKQLSKIPKPVRHVLTLLLILISWNVFYHTDLGRLRESFAIFFGFAGSGFTSETTNMLLRNNL
;
A
#
# COMPACT_ATOMS: atom_id res chain seq x y z
N LEU A 1 0.06 -11.80 -5.17
CA LEU A 1 0.16 -12.19 -3.75
C LEU A 1 1.61 -12.26 -3.27
N MET A 2 2.49 -13.00 -3.96
CA MET A 2 3.88 -13.18 -3.51
C MET A 2 4.62 -11.86 -3.30
N TYR A 3 4.50 -10.90 -4.22
CA TYR A 3 5.11 -9.58 -4.07
C TYR A 3 4.62 -8.82 -2.82
N MET A 4 3.36 -8.99 -2.42
CA MET A 4 2.82 -8.38 -1.20
C MET A 4 3.56 -8.87 0.06
N PHE A 5 3.87 -10.16 0.13
CA PHE A 5 4.67 -10.71 1.22
C PHE A 5 6.14 -10.34 1.10
N GLN A 6 6.69 -10.40 -0.11
CA GLN A 6 8.07 -9.99 -0.37
C GLN A 6 8.34 -8.57 0.12
N ILE A 7 7.58 -7.57 -0.36
CA ILE A 7 7.79 -6.17 0.04
C ILE A 7 7.63 -5.96 1.55
N TYR A 8 6.75 -6.72 2.20
CA TYR A 8 6.58 -6.63 3.65
C TYR A 8 7.76 -7.23 4.39
N PHE A 9 8.16 -8.44 4.09
CA PHE A 9 9.24 -9.11 4.83
C PHE A 9 10.60 -8.47 4.54
N ASP A 10 10.88 -8.08 3.30
CA ASP A 10 12.13 -7.39 2.95
C ASP A 10 12.24 -6.06 3.71
N PHE A 11 11.18 -5.28 3.73
CA PHE A 11 11.24 -3.95 4.36
C PHE A 11 11.08 -4.01 5.88
N SER A 12 10.26 -4.88 6.44
CA SER A 12 10.16 -5.04 7.90
C SER A 12 11.46 -5.63 8.46
N GLY A 13 12.04 -6.64 7.81
CA GLY A 13 13.33 -7.20 8.22
C GLY A 13 14.47 -6.19 8.16
N TYR A 14 14.53 -5.37 7.09
CA TYR A 14 15.45 -4.24 7.02
C TYR A 14 15.26 -3.26 8.19
N SER A 15 14.01 -2.90 8.49
CA SER A 15 13.69 -1.99 9.60
C SER A 15 14.10 -2.56 10.96
N ASP A 16 13.88 -3.86 11.18
CA ASP A 16 14.24 -4.53 12.43
C ASP A 16 15.76 -4.61 12.60
N MET A 17 16.51 -4.87 11.51
CA MET A 17 17.98 -4.78 11.51
C MET A 17 18.46 -3.36 11.85
N ALA A 18 17.86 -2.33 11.26
CA ALA A 18 18.20 -0.94 11.55
C ALA A 18 17.93 -0.57 13.02
N ILE A 19 16.80 -1.02 13.58
CA ILE A 19 16.46 -0.84 15.00
C ILE A 19 17.47 -1.56 15.90
N GLY A 20 17.84 -2.80 15.55
CA GLY A 20 18.84 -3.59 16.29
C GLY A 20 20.20 -2.92 16.31
N LEU A 21 20.71 -2.51 15.15
CA LEU A 21 21.97 -1.78 15.01
C LEU A 21 21.94 -0.44 15.77
N GLY A 22 20.86 0.32 15.65
CA GLY A 22 20.70 1.57 16.39
C GLY A 22 20.81 1.38 17.89
N ARG A 23 20.22 0.31 18.45
CA ARG A 23 20.32 -0.02 19.87
C ARG A 23 21.75 -0.29 20.33
N ILE A 24 22.60 -0.91 19.51
CA ILE A 24 24.03 -1.13 19.80
C ILE A 24 24.74 0.20 19.99
N PHE A 25 24.38 1.22 19.21
CA PHE A 25 24.94 2.57 19.32
C PHE A 25 24.20 3.49 20.31
N GLY A 26 23.24 2.95 21.08
CA GLY A 26 22.46 3.71 22.06
C GLY A 26 21.28 4.50 21.49
N PHE A 27 20.98 4.39 20.20
CA PHE A 27 19.83 5.03 19.57
C PHE A 27 18.56 4.19 19.74
N ARG A 28 17.41 4.89 19.90
CA ARG A 28 16.10 4.25 19.93
C ARG A 28 15.28 4.70 18.72
N TYR A 29 15.24 3.85 17.69
CA TYR A 29 14.37 4.07 16.53
C TYR A 29 12.96 3.55 16.83
N MET A 30 11.96 4.19 16.20
CA MET A 30 10.56 3.73 16.29
C MET A 30 10.34 2.49 15.42
N GLU A 31 9.38 1.66 15.83
CA GLU A 31 8.89 0.57 14.99
C GLU A 31 8.27 1.13 13.70
N ASN A 32 8.56 0.49 12.58
CA ASN A 32 8.10 0.92 11.26
C ASN A 32 6.90 0.14 10.75
N PHE A 33 6.64 -1.05 11.32
CA PHE A 33 5.56 -1.94 10.93
C PHE A 33 4.84 -2.53 12.15
N LYS A 34 3.49 -2.54 12.12
CA LYS A 34 2.63 -3.13 13.17
C LYS A 34 1.53 -4.00 12.56
N LEU A 35 1.87 -5.18 12.04
CA LEU A 35 0.94 -6.12 11.40
C LEU A 35 0.01 -5.41 10.38
N PRO A 36 0.55 -4.73 9.35
CA PRO A 36 -0.22 -3.84 8.48
C PRO A 36 -1.34 -4.56 7.73
N TYR A 37 -1.15 -5.83 7.39
CA TYR A 37 -2.14 -6.62 6.64
C TYR A 37 -3.32 -7.10 7.49
N THR A 38 -3.39 -6.78 8.77
CA THR A 38 -4.59 -6.99 9.60
C THR A 38 -5.55 -5.80 9.59
N SER A 39 -5.22 -4.75 8.84
CA SER A 39 -6.00 -3.50 8.78
C SER A 39 -7.37 -3.69 8.15
N LYS A 40 -8.34 -2.90 8.62
CA LYS A 40 -9.74 -2.94 8.19
C LYS A 40 -10.15 -1.63 7.49
N SER A 41 -9.17 -0.80 7.16
CA SER A 41 -9.32 0.44 6.40
C SER A 41 -7.96 0.91 5.86
N ILE A 42 -7.97 1.76 4.84
CA ILE A 42 -6.75 2.33 4.27
C ILE A 42 -6.05 3.24 5.27
N SER A 43 -6.79 4.05 6.02
CA SER A 43 -6.22 4.89 7.09
C SER A 43 -5.59 4.05 8.21
N GLU A 44 -6.13 2.88 8.53
CA GLU A 44 -5.54 1.97 9.51
C GLU A 44 -4.27 1.33 8.97
N PHE A 45 -4.26 0.93 7.69
CA PHE A 45 -3.08 0.38 7.03
C PHE A 45 -1.89 1.34 7.11
N TRP A 46 -2.06 2.61 6.77
CA TRP A 46 -0.99 3.60 6.81
C TRP A 46 -0.53 3.98 8.22
N ARG A 47 -1.31 3.70 9.25
CA ARG A 47 -0.85 3.79 10.65
C ARG A 47 0.00 2.60 11.10
N ARG A 48 0.06 1.54 10.28
CA ARG A 48 0.75 0.28 10.57
C ARG A 48 1.86 -0.04 9.58
N TRP A 49 1.88 0.61 8.42
CA TRP A 49 2.86 0.47 7.36
C TRP A 49 3.74 1.71 7.29
N HIS A 50 5.08 1.52 7.26
CA HIS A 50 6.08 2.59 7.13
C HIS A 50 5.77 3.80 8.03
N ILE A 51 5.64 3.52 9.33
CA ILE A 51 5.16 4.47 10.34
C ILE A 51 6.04 5.72 10.40
N SER A 52 7.37 5.57 10.25
CA SER A 52 8.31 6.69 10.25
C SER A 52 8.02 7.68 9.12
N LEU A 53 7.84 7.21 7.88
CA LEU A 53 7.52 8.05 6.73
C LEU A 53 6.15 8.72 6.89
N SER A 54 5.15 7.94 7.31
CA SER A 54 3.79 8.45 7.55
C SER A 54 3.77 9.52 8.63
N SER A 55 4.56 9.35 9.71
CA SER A 55 4.71 10.35 10.77
C SER A 55 5.41 11.60 10.26
N PHE A 56 6.50 11.45 9.48
CA PHE A 56 7.22 12.57 8.89
C PHE A 56 6.29 13.43 8.02
N PHE A 57 5.59 12.85 7.05
CA PHE A 57 4.66 13.61 6.21
C PHE A 57 3.49 14.21 6.98
N ARG A 58 2.99 13.51 8.01
CA ARG A 58 1.95 14.06 8.89
C ARG A 58 2.45 15.30 9.62
N ASP A 59 3.60 15.21 10.27
CA ASP A 59 4.06 16.22 11.22
C ASP A 59 4.70 17.43 10.50
N TYR A 60 5.41 17.19 9.40
CA TYR A 60 6.13 18.25 8.67
C TYR A 60 5.41 18.79 7.43
N VAL A 61 4.40 18.12 6.92
CA VAL A 61 3.65 18.58 5.73
C VAL A 61 2.17 18.76 6.06
N TYR A 62 1.49 17.67 6.48
CA TYR A 62 0.03 17.70 6.63
C TYR A 62 -0.44 18.69 7.71
N ILE A 63 0.15 18.63 8.92
CA ILE A 63 -0.21 19.51 10.03
C ILE A 63 0.11 20.98 9.74
N PRO A 64 1.31 21.35 9.25
CA PRO A 64 1.62 22.74 8.87
C PRO A 64 0.72 23.32 7.80
N LEU A 65 0.26 22.51 6.82
CA LEU A 65 -0.72 22.96 5.81
C LEU A 65 -2.15 23.18 6.34
N GLY A 66 -2.37 22.91 7.65
CA GLY A 66 -3.66 23.08 8.30
C GLY A 66 -4.35 21.75 8.68
N GLY A 67 -3.78 20.61 8.31
CA GLY A 67 -4.25 19.27 8.70
C GLY A 67 -5.71 19.04 8.36
N ASN A 68 -6.47 18.59 9.40
CA ASN A 68 -7.92 18.36 9.29
C ASN A 68 -8.78 19.64 9.40
N ARG A 69 -8.16 20.80 9.68
CA ARG A 69 -8.89 22.05 9.95
C ARG A 69 -9.14 22.89 8.70
N LYS A 70 -8.21 22.91 7.77
CA LYS A 70 -8.28 23.72 6.53
C LYS A 70 -7.88 22.89 5.31
N HIS A 71 -8.60 23.03 4.22
CA HIS A 71 -8.26 22.45 2.91
C HIS A 71 -7.85 20.97 2.92
N VAL A 72 -8.55 20.13 3.70
CA VAL A 72 -8.18 18.75 3.99
C VAL A 72 -7.84 17.93 2.75
N TYR A 73 -8.64 18.04 1.69
CA TYR A 73 -8.43 17.28 0.45
C TYR A 73 -7.19 17.77 -0.31
N LEU A 74 -6.93 19.06 -0.31
CA LEU A 74 -5.70 19.61 -0.88
C LEU A 74 -4.47 19.18 -0.10
N ASN A 75 -4.54 19.20 1.23
CA ASN A 75 -3.46 18.73 2.10
C ASN A 75 -3.17 17.24 1.88
N LEU A 76 -4.21 16.40 1.75
CA LEU A 76 -4.07 14.99 1.42
C LEU A 76 -3.44 14.80 0.02
N PHE A 77 -3.89 15.56 -0.98
CA PHE A 77 -3.32 15.52 -2.32
C PHE A 77 -1.81 15.83 -2.30
N ILE A 78 -1.41 16.93 -1.63
CA ILE A 78 0.00 17.33 -1.54
C ILE A 78 0.84 16.23 -0.88
N VAL A 79 0.38 15.70 0.26
CA VAL A 79 1.08 14.63 0.98
C VAL A 79 1.26 13.40 0.10
N TRP A 80 0.22 12.95 -0.59
CA TRP A 80 0.28 11.73 -1.40
C TRP A 80 1.03 11.91 -2.72
N ALA A 81 0.97 13.10 -3.31
CA ALA A 81 1.79 13.45 -4.46
C ALA A 81 3.29 13.45 -4.08
N LEU A 82 3.63 14.08 -2.96
CA LEU A 82 5.00 14.07 -2.43
C LEU A 82 5.46 12.66 -2.04
N THR A 83 4.59 11.85 -1.45
CA THR A 83 4.91 10.46 -1.11
C THR A 83 5.21 9.64 -2.36
N GLY A 84 4.42 9.82 -3.43
CA GLY A 84 4.68 9.17 -4.72
C GLY A 84 6.02 9.62 -5.33
N LEU A 85 6.28 10.91 -5.38
CA LEU A 85 7.54 11.46 -5.90
C LEU A 85 8.76 11.05 -5.08
N TRP A 86 8.62 10.89 -3.77
CA TRP A 86 9.67 10.42 -2.88
C TRP A 86 10.11 8.98 -3.22
N HIS A 87 9.19 8.13 -3.67
CA HIS A 87 9.49 6.76 -4.09
C HIS A 87 10.27 6.67 -5.41
N GLY A 88 10.22 7.70 -6.25
CA GLY A 88 10.97 7.76 -7.50
C GLY A 88 10.31 8.60 -8.58
N ALA A 89 11.07 8.86 -9.66
CA ALA A 89 10.65 9.72 -10.77
C ALA A 89 9.80 9.01 -11.84
N SER A 90 9.36 7.77 -11.60
CA SER A 90 8.54 7.03 -12.54
C SER A 90 7.05 7.25 -12.33
N TRP A 91 6.28 7.25 -13.41
CA TRP A 91 4.83 7.51 -13.39
C TRP A 91 4.03 6.54 -12.52
N ASN A 92 4.47 5.28 -12.39
CA ASN A 92 3.82 4.30 -11.52
C ASN A 92 3.79 4.77 -10.05
N PHE A 93 4.84 5.42 -9.54
CA PHE A 93 4.87 5.94 -8.17
C PHE A 93 3.94 7.13 -7.98
N VAL A 94 3.85 8.01 -8.98
CA VAL A 94 2.89 9.13 -8.96
C VAL A 94 1.46 8.59 -8.97
N LEU A 95 1.15 7.65 -9.86
CA LEU A 95 -0.15 7.00 -9.93
C LEU A 95 -0.49 6.25 -8.63
N TRP A 96 0.47 5.58 -8.02
CA TRP A 96 0.34 4.91 -6.73
C TRP A 96 0.02 5.92 -5.60
N GLY A 97 0.70 7.04 -5.53
CA GLY A 97 0.38 8.10 -4.59
C GLY A 97 -1.03 8.66 -4.79
N LEU A 98 -1.41 8.98 -6.03
CA LEU A 98 -2.75 9.45 -6.37
C LEU A 98 -3.83 8.41 -6.06
N TYR A 99 -3.56 7.13 -6.25
CA TYR A 99 -4.45 6.03 -5.88
C TYR A 99 -4.80 6.09 -4.38
N PHE A 100 -3.80 6.20 -3.51
CA PHE A 100 -4.05 6.31 -2.07
C PHE A 100 -4.71 7.62 -1.68
N PHE A 101 -4.40 8.72 -2.34
CA PHE A 101 -5.13 9.98 -2.16
C PHE A 101 -6.63 9.78 -2.41
N VAL A 102 -7.00 9.17 -3.54
CA VAL A 102 -8.41 8.92 -3.90
C VAL A 102 -9.07 7.99 -2.87
N LEU A 103 -8.42 6.89 -2.50
CA LEU A 103 -8.97 5.95 -1.51
C LEU A 103 -9.22 6.60 -0.15
N LEU A 104 -8.31 7.45 0.32
CA LEU A 104 -8.49 8.15 1.60
C LEU A 104 -9.60 9.20 1.52
N CYS A 105 -9.76 9.88 0.39
CA CYS A 105 -10.90 10.77 0.16
C CYS A 105 -12.23 9.99 0.20
N ILE A 106 -12.31 8.85 -0.49
CA ILE A 106 -13.49 7.98 -0.49
C ILE A 106 -13.78 7.46 0.93
N GLU A 107 -12.77 6.97 1.63
CA GLU A 107 -12.91 6.48 3.01
C GLU A 107 -13.44 7.56 3.93
N ARG A 108 -12.97 8.81 3.77
CA ARG A 108 -13.43 9.95 4.56
C ARG A 108 -14.88 10.31 4.25
N LEU A 109 -15.25 10.39 2.96
CA LEU A 109 -16.61 10.71 2.51
C LEU A 109 -17.61 9.63 2.94
N LEU A 110 -17.25 8.36 2.79
CA LEU A 110 -18.10 7.22 3.07
C LEU A 110 -17.95 6.66 4.49
N LYS A 111 -17.35 7.40 5.42
CA LYS A 111 -17.06 6.92 6.78
C LYS A 111 -18.26 6.32 7.49
N LYS A 112 -19.45 6.95 7.38
CA LYS A 112 -20.68 6.47 8.01
C LYS A 112 -21.19 5.16 7.38
N GLN A 113 -21.08 5.03 6.06
CA GLN A 113 -21.50 3.84 5.32
C GLN A 113 -20.56 2.68 5.60
N LEU A 114 -19.26 2.92 5.51
CA LEU A 114 -18.22 1.93 5.79
C LEU A 114 -18.28 1.40 7.23
N SER A 115 -18.69 2.23 8.20
CA SER A 115 -18.82 1.77 9.59
C SER A 115 -19.91 0.73 9.79
N LYS A 116 -20.92 0.67 8.89
CA LYS A 116 -22.01 -0.32 8.92
C LYS A 116 -21.61 -1.68 8.36
N ILE A 117 -20.51 -1.75 7.59
CA ILE A 117 -20.00 -2.97 6.99
C ILE A 117 -19.29 -3.83 8.07
N PRO A 118 -19.56 -5.14 8.15
CA PRO A 118 -18.91 -6.04 9.08
C PRO A 118 -17.38 -6.00 8.97
N LYS A 119 -16.69 -6.10 10.11
CA LYS A 119 -15.22 -6.02 10.17
C LYS A 119 -14.48 -6.99 9.23
N PRO A 120 -14.90 -8.29 9.09
CA PRO A 120 -14.25 -9.21 8.15
C PRO A 120 -14.34 -8.74 6.70
N VAL A 121 -15.51 -8.25 6.27
CA VAL A 121 -15.73 -7.75 4.90
C VAL A 121 -14.83 -6.54 4.63
N ARG A 122 -14.78 -5.59 5.57
CA ARG A 122 -13.87 -4.43 5.46
C ARG A 122 -12.42 -4.85 5.37
N HIS A 123 -12.02 -5.87 6.12
CA HIS A 123 -10.66 -6.40 6.07
C HIS A 123 -10.33 -6.96 4.68
N VAL A 124 -11.19 -7.81 4.12
CA VAL A 124 -11.01 -8.38 2.77
C VAL A 124 -10.95 -7.27 1.71
N LEU A 125 -11.87 -6.31 1.75
CA LEU A 125 -11.88 -5.17 0.83
C LEU A 125 -10.57 -4.35 0.94
N THR A 126 -10.10 -4.09 2.16
CA THR A 126 -8.85 -3.36 2.38
C THR A 126 -7.66 -4.13 1.79
N LEU A 127 -7.58 -5.45 2.00
CA LEU A 127 -6.51 -6.27 1.43
C LEU A 127 -6.53 -6.28 -0.10
N LEU A 128 -7.71 -6.36 -0.73
CA LEU A 128 -7.83 -6.30 -2.19
C LEU A 128 -7.34 -4.96 -2.74
N LEU A 129 -7.72 -3.84 -2.10
CA LEU A 129 -7.24 -2.51 -2.49
C LEU A 129 -5.72 -2.38 -2.33
N ILE A 130 -5.16 -2.95 -1.27
CA ILE A 130 -3.70 -2.97 -1.06
C ILE A 130 -3.00 -3.85 -2.13
N LEU A 131 -3.56 -5.01 -2.49
CA LEU A 131 -3.03 -5.85 -3.56
C LEU A 131 -2.97 -5.11 -4.90
N ILE A 132 -4.05 -4.39 -5.24
CA ILE A 132 -4.09 -3.53 -6.43
C ILE A 132 -2.99 -2.45 -6.34
N SER A 133 -2.81 -1.81 -5.19
CA SER A 133 -1.77 -0.80 -5.00
C SER A 133 -0.37 -1.35 -5.24
N TRP A 134 -0.09 -2.55 -4.74
CA TRP A 134 1.22 -3.18 -4.93
C TRP A 134 1.46 -3.59 -6.39
N ASN A 135 0.41 -3.91 -7.15
CA ASN A 135 0.53 -4.14 -8.58
C ASN A 135 0.94 -2.86 -9.32
N VAL A 136 0.32 -1.72 -8.98
CA VAL A 136 0.72 -0.40 -9.54
C VAL A 136 2.16 -0.06 -9.17
N PHE A 137 2.55 -0.30 -7.92
CA PHE A 137 3.89 0.00 -7.42
C PHE A 137 4.98 -0.83 -8.11
N TYR A 138 4.72 -2.11 -8.37
CA TYR A 138 5.67 -3.06 -8.93
C TYR A 138 6.05 -2.78 -10.38
N HIS A 139 5.07 -2.40 -11.21
CA HIS A 139 5.28 -2.22 -12.64
C HIS A 139 5.66 -0.78 -12.98
N THR A 140 6.93 -0.56 -13.34
CA THR A 140 7.42 0.75 -13.80
C THR A 140 7.02 1.07 -15.24
N ASP A 141 6.74 0.04 -16.06
CA ASP A 141 6.24 0.15 -17.42
C ASP A 141 4.70 0.09 -17.44
N LEU A 142 4.06 1.10 -18.02
CA LEU A 142 2.60 1.19 -18.09
C LEU A 142 1.97 0.12 -19.00
N GLY A 143 2.68 -0.38 -19.99
CA GLY A 143 2.24 -1.49 -20.84
C GLY A 143 2.12 -2.77 -20.03
N ARG A 144 3.17 -3.12 -19.28
CA ARG A 144 3.17 -4.27 -18.37
C ARG A 144 2.15 -4.14 -17.26
N LEU A 145 1.93 -2.93 -16.76
CA LEU A 145 0.90 -2.66 -15.77
C LEU A 145 -0.49 -2.99 -16.33
N ARG A 146 -0.78 -2.55 -17.57
CA ARG A 146 -2.03 -2.86 -18.26
C ARG A 146 -2.23 -4.36 -18.44
N GLU A 147 -1.21 -5.07 -18.92
CA GLU A 147 -1.23 -6.54 -19.08
C GLU A 147 -1.49 -7.24 -17.74
N SER A 148 -0.79 -6.82 -16.69
CA SER A 148 -0.97 -7.37 -15.34
C SER A 148 -2.41 -7.17 -14.83
N PHE A 149 -3.02 -6.02 -15.07
CA PHE A 149 -4.43 -5.80 -14.74
C PHE A 149 -5.37 -6.66 -15.60
N ALA A 150 -5.08 -6.81 -16.89
CA ALA A 150 -5.87 -7.69 -17.76
C ALA A 150 -5.86 -9.14 -17.25
N ILE A 151 -4.71 -9.63 -16.81
CA ILE A 151 -4.57 -10.96 -16.19
C ILE A 151 -5.31 -11.00 -14.83
N PHE A 152 -5.13 -10.00 -13.98
CA PHE A 152 -5.72 -9.94 -12.65
C PHE A 152 -7.26 -9.98 -12.67
N PHE A 153 -7.87 -9.32 -13.65
CA PHE A 153 -9.32 -9.27 -13.84
C PHE A 153 -9.87 -10.32 -14.82
N GLY A 154 -9.02 -11.23 -15.33
CA GLY A 154 -9.45 -12.32 -16.21
C GLY A 154 -9.72 -11.90 -17.67
N PHE A 155 -9.27 -10.71 -18.10
CA PHE A 155 -9.46 -10.22 -19.47
C PHE A 155 -8.40 -10.69 -20.47
N ALA A 156 -7.35 -11.37 -20.01
CA ALA A 156 -6.20 -11.72 -20.87
C ALA A 156 -6.35 -13.04 -21.65
N GLY A 157 -7.52 -13.68 -21.66
CA GLY A 157 -7.77 -14.91 -22.44
C GLY A 157 -6.94 -16.15 -22.03
N SER A 158 -5.95 -15.99 -21.18
CA SER A 158 -5.24 -17.10 -20.53
C SER A 158 -6.10 -17.61 -19.38
N GLY A 159 -6.53 -18.87 -19.44
CA GLY A 159 -7.28 -19.51 -18.35
C GLY A 159 -6.56 -19.30 -16.99
N PHE A 160 -7.25 -19.56 -15.89
CA PHE A 160 -6.75 -19.40 -14.51
C PHE A 160 -5.44 -20.18 -14.22
N THR A 161 -5.01 -21.03 -15.14
CA THR A 161 -3.80 -21.85 -15.04
C THR A 161 -2.97 -21.72 -16.31
N SER A 162 -1.68 -21.44 -16.18
CA SER A 162 -0.72 -21.55 -17.29
C SER A 162 -0.52 -23.02 -17.68
N GLU A 163 -0.07 -23.30 -18.92
CA GLU A 163 0.34 -24.66 -19.33
C GLU A 163 1.34 -25.29 -18.36
N THR A 164 2.29 -24.49 -17.87
CA THR A 164 3.27 -24.91 -16.86
C THR A 164 2.61 -25.31 -15.55
N THR A 165 1.61 -24.55 -15.07
CA THR A 165 0.85 -24.89 -13.86
C THR A 165 0.05 -26.17 -14.07
N ASN A 166 -0.57 -26.36 -15.23
CA ASN A 166 -1.31 -27.57 -15.56
C ASN A 166 -0.39 -28.79 -15.66
N MET A 167 0.82 -28.64 -16.22
CA MET A 167 1.85 -29.70 -16.22
C MET A 167 2.28 -30.07 -14.80
N LEU A 168 2.57 -29.09 -13.94
CA LEU A 168 2.97 -29.33 -12.54
C LEU A 168 1.87 -30.02 -11.74
N LEU A 169 0.61 -29.66 -11.93
CA LEU A 169 -0.53 -30.32 -11.30
C LEU A 169 -0.72 -31.75 -11.79
N ARG A 170 -0.52 -32.03 -13.07
CA ARG A 170 -0.63 -33.38 -13.65
C ARG A 170 0.50 -34.32 -13.23
N ASN A 171 1.70 -33.79 -13.00
CA ASN A 171 2.88 -34.59 -12.66
C ASN A 171 3.02 -34.84 -11.13
N ASN A 172 2.21 -34.19 -10.28
CA ASN A 172 2.23 -34.34 -8.84
C ASN A 172 0.92 -34.90 -8.25
N LEU A 173 0.00 -35.35 -9.10
CA LEU A 173 -1.19 -36.15 -8.76
C LEU A 173 -1.05 -37.59 -9.27
#